data_bd7f008f710605f82d3c04e961981452
#
_entry.id   bd7f008f710605f82d3c04e961981452
#
_cell.length_a   1.000
_cell.length_b   1.000
_cell.length_c   1.000
_cell.angle_alpha   90.00
_cell.angle_beta   90.00
_cell.angle_gamma   90.00
#
_symmetry.space_group_name_H-M   'P 1'
#
loop_
_entity.id
_entity.type
_entity.pdbx_description
1 polymer ?
#
loop_
_entity_poly.entity_id
_entity_poly.type
_entity_poly.pdbx_seq_one_letter_code
_entity_poly.pdbx_strand_id
1 'polypeptide(L)'
;MSDTPEETRTWRLYIQDMIEFSERVLSYTKGLDQDSFISDTIVYDATLRNLELIGEAATHIPTQVREAHPEIQWRRIIATRNRLAHGSLGMDDDVIWDIIQTDVPKLLTALQELLKTNEDSA
;
A
#
# COMPACT_ATOMS: atom_id res chain seq x y z
N MET A 1 4.78 23.70 -11.27
CA MET A 1 5.23 22.99 -12.46
C MET A 1 4.23 21.90 -12.80
N SER A 2 3.75 21.88 -14.02
CA SER A 2 2.78 20.87 -14.42
C SER A 2 3.50 19.58 -14.83
N ASP A 3 2.87 18.43 -14.53
CA ASP A 3 3.39 17.13 -14.93
C ASP A 3 3.31 16.98 -16.45
N THR A 4 4.29 16.32 -17.02
CA THR A 4 4.20 15.91 -18.42
C THR A 4 3.15 14.78 -18.53
N PRO A 5 2.56 14.55 -19.70
CA PRO A 5 1.65 13.42 -19.88
C PRO A 5 2.29 12.07 -19.55
N GLU A 6 3.60 11.93 -19.80
CA GLU A 6 4.32 10.69 -19.49
C GLU A 6 4.49 10.50 -17.98
N GLU A 7 4.83 11.57 -17.26
CA GLU A 7 4.97 11.53 -15.80
C GLU A 7 3.63 11.21 -15.15
N THR A 8 2.54 11.83 -15.61
CA THR A 8 1.21 11.58 -15.10
C THR A 8 0.81 10.12 -15.30
N ARG A 9 1.08 9.57 -16.49
CA ARG A 9 0.78 8.18 -16.80
C ARG A 9 1.58 7.25 -15.92
N THR A 10 2.86 7.56 -15.67
CA THR A 10 3.74 6.73 -14.87
C THR A 10 3.27 6.65 -13.42
N TRP A 11 2.97 7.77 -12.78
CA TRP A 11 2.55 7.70 -11.38
C TRP A 11 1.17 7.05 -11.23
N ARG A 12 0.29 7.19 -12.21
CA ARG A 12 -1.01 6.50 -12.19
C ARG A 12 -0.82 4.98 -12.21
N LEU A 13 0.15 4.48 -12.97
CA LEU A 13 0.49 3.06 -12.97
C LEU A 13 0.96 2.59 -11.59
N TYR A 14 1.76 3.39 -10.90
CA TYR A 14 2.18 3.06 -9.53
C TYR A 14 0.99 3.04 -8.56
N ILE A 15 0.03 3.95 -8.72
CA ILE A 15 -1.20 3.90 -7.92
C ILE A 15 -1.99 2.61 -8.22
N GLN A 16 -2.09 2.23 -9.49
CA GLN A 16 -2.76 0.98 -9.87
C GLN A 16 -2.05 -0.23 -9.26
N ASP A 17 -0.72 -0.21 -9.24
CA ASP A 17 0.07 -1.26 -8.58
C ASP A 17 -0.24 -1.33 -7.08
N MET A 18 -0.31 -0.18 -6.41
CA MET A 18 -0.64 -0.13 -4.99
C MET A 18 -2.03 -0.71 -4.73
N ILE A 19 -2.99 -0.43 -5.60
CA ILE A 19 -4.34 -1.01 -5.51
C ILE A 19 -4.26 -2.53 -5.62
N GLU A 20 -3.56 -3.04 -6.61
CA GLU A 20 -3.42 -4.47 -6.82
C GLU A 20 -2.78 -5.17 -5.62
N PHE A 21 -1.69 -4.61 -5.11
CA PHE A 21 -1.00 -5.18 -3.95
C PHE A 21 -1.90 -5.15 -2.70
N SER A 22 -2.66 -4.07 -2.51
CA SER A 22 -3.61 -3.96 -1.40
C SER A 22 -4.71 -5.01 -1.51
N GLU A 23 -5.23 -5.22 -2.71
CA GLU A 23 -6.23 -6.25 -2.96
C GLU A 23 -5.69 -7.65 -2.68
N ARG A 24 -4.43 -7.91 -3.04
CA ARG A 24 -3.78 -9.18 -2.74
C ARG A 24 -3.66 -9.41 -1.24
N VAL A 25 -3.23 -8.39 -0.48
CA VAL A 25 -3.15 -8.51 0.98
C VAL A 25 -4.49 -8.91 1.57
N LEU A 26 -5.56 -8.24 1.16
CA LEU A 26 -6.90 -8.52 1.66
C LEU A 26 -7.39 -9.90 1.23
N SER A 27 -7.09 -10.29 0.00
CA SER A 27 -7.46 -11.62 -0.52
C SER A 27 -6.76 -12.74 0.24
N TYR A 28 -5.45 -12.60 0.47
CA TYR A 28 -4.66 -13.63 1.15
C TYR A 28 -5.07 -13.83 2.60
N THR A 29 -5.52 -12.76 3.24
CA THR A 29 -5.85 -12.79 4.68
C THR A 29 -7.35 -12.94 4.96
N LYS A 30 -8.17 -13.00 3.92
CA LYS A 30 -9.61 -13.08 4.07
C LYS A 30 -10.02 -14.32 4.88
N GLY A 31 -10.81 -14.09 5.90
CA GLY A 31 -11.33 -15.17 6.74
C GLY A 31 -10.35 -15.71 7.77
N LEU A 32 -9.12 -15.17 7.82
CA LEU A 32 -8.13 -15.60 8.81
C LEU A 32 -8.21 -14.73 10.06
N ASP A 33 -7.93 -15.34 11.20
CA ASP A 33 -7.62 -14.59 12.41
C ASP A 33 -6.09 -14.40 12.50
N GLN A 34 -5.62 -13.66 13.50
CA GLN A 34 -4.20 -13.37 13.65
C GLN A 34 -3.35 -14.65 13.79
N ASP A 35 -3.80 -15.58 14.60
CA ASP A 35 -3.06 -16.82 14.83
C ASP A 35 -2.95 -17.67 13.56
N SER A 36 -4.04 -17.78 12.82
CA SER A 36 -4.05 -18.50 11.53
C SER A 36 -3.14 -17.84 10.51
N PHE A 37 -3.15 -16.50 10.47
CA PHE A 37 -2.29 -15.75 9.58
C PHE A 37 -0.82 -15.99 9.88
N ILE A 38 -0.43 -15.90 11.16
CA ILE A 38 0.96 -16.06 11.59
C ILE A 38 1.45 -17.49 11.36
N SER A 39 0.59 -18.47 11.58
CA SER A 39 0.98 -19.88 11.48
C SER A 39 1.06 -20.39 10.05
N ASP A 40 0.44 -19.70 9.09
CA ASP A 40 0.54 -20.07 7.67
C ASP A 40 1.72 -19.31 7.04
N THR A 41 2.86 -19.99 6.98
CA THR A 41 4.12 -19.37 6.54
C THR A 41 4.03 -18.80 5.12
N ILE A 42 3.35 -19.50 4.22
CA ILE A 42 3.21 -19.06 2.83
C ILE A 42 2.38 -17.77 2.77
N VAL A 43 1.24 -17.76 3.45
CA VAL A 43 0.38 -16.57 3.48
C VAL A 43 1.08 -15.42 4.17
N TYR A 44 1.75 -15.69 5.28
CA TYR A 44 2.50 -14.66 6.03
C TYR A 44 3.54 -14.00 5.13
N ASP A 45 4.40 -14.81 4.51
CA ASP A 45 5.49 -14.29 3.68
C ASP A 45 4.95 -13.53 2.46
N ALA A 46 3.94 -14.06 1.79
CA ALA A 46 3.33 -13.42 0.62
C ALA A 46 2.69 -12.09 1.00
N THR A 47 2.03 -12.03 2.15
CA THR A 47 1.37 -10.81 2.63
C THR A 47 2.41 -9.73 2.96
N LEU A 48 3.47 -10.08 3.69
CA LEU A 48 4.52 -9.13 4.01
C LEU A 48 5.20 -8.60 2.76
N ARG A 49 5.43 -9.46 1.78
CA ARG A 49 6.01 -9.03 0.50
C ARG A 49 5.12 -8.00 -0.20
N ASN A 50 3.80 -8.21 -0.20
CA ASN A 50 2.89 -7.26 -0.81
C ASN A 50 2.80 -5.94 -0.03
N LEU A 51 2.87 -5.98 1.29
CA LEU A 51 2.96 -4.76 2.11
C LEU A 51 4.22 -3.96 1.75
N GLU A 52 5.34 -4.64 1.56
CA GLU A 52 6.59 -4.01 1.13
C GLU A 52 6.45 -3.38 -0.26
N LEU A 53 5.81 -4.09 -1.19
CA LEU A 53 5.59 -3.61 -2.56
C LEU A 53 4.68 -2.38 -2.60
N ILE A 54 3.67 -2.30 -1.73
CA ILE A 54 2.84 -1.10 -1.60
C ILE A 54 3.72 0.12 -1.31
N GLY A 55 4.60 -0.01 -0.32
CA GLY A 55 5.51 1.06 0.06
C GLY A 55 6.52 1.39 -1.02
N GLU A 56 7.03 0.38 -1.72
CA GLU A 56 7.94 0.58 -2.83
C GLU A 56 7.29 1.42 -3.93
N ALA A 57 6.07 1.07 -4.34
CA ALA A 57 5.33 1.84 -5.33
C ALA A 57 5.07 3.27 -4.84
N ALA A 58 4.76 3.44 -3.55
CA ALA A 58 4.51 4.76 -2.97
C ALA A 58 5.72 5.69 -3.10
N THR A 59 6.95 5.16 -3.07
CA THR A 59 8.14 6.01 -3.22
C THR A 59 8.24 6.66 -4.60
N HIS A 60 7.52 6.12 -5.58
CA HIS A 60 7.53 6.65 -6.95
C HIS A 60 6.42 7.65 -7.22
N ILE A 61 5.60 7.97 -6.22
CA ILE A 61 4.53 8.95 -6.40
C ILE A 61 5.11 10.36 -6.19
N PRO A 62 4.89 11.27 -7.14
CA PRO A 62 5.44 12.63 -7.02
C PRO A 62 4.92 13.34 -5.77
N THR A 63 5.77 14.18 -5.20
CA THR A 63 5.43 14.97 -4.01
C THR A 63 4.15 15.76 -4.20
N GLN A 64 3.94 16.35 -5.38
CA GLN A 64 2.73 17.11 -5.69
C GLN A 64 1.46 16.27 -5.53
N VAL A 65 1.50 15.02 -6.00
CA VAL A 65 0.37 14.10 -5.90
C VAL A 65 0.14 13.73 -4.44
N ARG A 66 1.22 13.43 -3.71
CA ARG A 66 1.11 13.08 -2.29
C ARG A 66 0.53 14.22 -1.47
N GLU A 67 0.98 15.45 -1.72
CA GLU A 67 0.48 16.64 -1.03
C GLU A 67 -0.99 16.93 -1.36
N ALA A 68 -1.42 16.59 -2.58
CA ALA A 68 -2.82 16.76 -2.98
C ALA A 68 -3.75 15.72 -2.35
N HIS A 69 -3.21 14.64 -1.79
CA HIS A 69 -3.99 13.55 -1.20
C HIS A 69 -3.47 13.23 0.21
N PRO A 70 -3.58 14.20 1.16
CA PRO A 70 -3.05 14.03 2.51
C PRO A 70 -3.81 13.01 3.35
N GLU A 71 -4.99 12.57 2.93
CA GLU A 71 -5.75 11.52 3.58
C GLU A 71 -5.06 10.16 3.49
N ILE A 72 -4.12 10.00 2.54
CA ILE A 72 -3.30 8.80 2.44
C ILE A 72 -2.05 9.01 3.28
N GLN A 73 -1.75 8.06 4.15
CA GLN A 73 -0.61 8.16 5.06
C GLN A 73 0.68 7.71 4.38
N TRP A 74 1.14 8.49 3.40
CA TRP A 74 2.31 8.17 2.57
C TRP A 74 3.56 7.86 3.39
N ARG A 75 3.81 8.70 4.40
CA ARG A 75 5.01 8.58 5.23
C ARG A 75 5.01 7.26 6.02
N ARG A 76 3.85 6.90 6.56
CA ARG A 76 3.69 5.65 7.30
C ARG A 76 3.85 4.43 6.39
N ILE A 77 3.29 4.49 5.18
CA ILE A 77 3.39 3.42 4.19
C ILE A 77 4.85 3.17 3.82
N ILE A 78 5.59 4.24 3.54
CA ILE A 78 7.00 4.15 3.17
C ILE A 78 7.85 3.68 4.36
N ALA A 79 7.55 4.14 5.58
CA ALA A 79 8.24 3.70 6.78
C ALA A 79 8.03 2.20 7.02
N THR A 80 6.83 1.69 6.81
CA THR A 80 6.53 0.26 6.91
C THR A 80 7.38 -0.53 5.91
N ARG A 81 7.44 -0.07 4.66
CA ARG A 81 8.26 -0.69 3.62
C ARG A 81 9.73 -0.73 4.05
N ASN A 82 10.25 0.36 4.57
CA ASN A 82 11.65 0.43 4.97
C ASN A 82 11.96 -0.56 6.09
N ARG A 83 11.06 -0.72 7.05
CA ARG A 83 11.24 -1.70 8.13
C ARG A 83 11.18 -3.12 7.60
N LEU A 84 10.25 -3.43 6.70
CA LEU A 84 10.13 -4.77 6.11
C LEU A 84 11.32 -5.10 5.22
N ALA A 85 11.84 -4.12 4.46
CA ALA A 85 12.99 -4.32 3.58
C ALA A 85 14.27 -4.64 4.36
N HIS A 86 14.38 -4.15 5.59
CA HIS A 86 15.53 -4.42 6.46
C HIS A 86 15.32 -5.63 7.39
N GLY A 87 14.27 -6.41 7.11
CA GLY A 87 13.91 -7.59 7.87
C GLY A 87 12.76 -7.33 8.83
N SER A 88 11.85 -8.29 8.92
CA SER A 88 10.66 -8.17 9.76
C SER A 88 10.95 -8.25 11.26
N LEU A 89 12.20 -8.53 11.65
CA LEU A 89 12.60 -8.67 13.06
C LEU A 89 12.29 -7.45 13.91
N GLY A 90 12.12 -6.28 13.29
CA GLY A 90 11.79 -5.05 14.01
C GLY A 90 10.30 -4.74 14.07
N MET A 91 9.44 -5.60 13.51
CA MET A 91 8.00 -5.36 13.50
C MET A 91 7.27 -6.44 14.29
N ASP A 92 6.43 -5.97 15.22
CA ASP A 92 5.55 -6.82 16.02
C ASP A 92 4.43 -7.37 15.13
N ASP A 93 4.11 -8.65 15.31
CA ASP A 93 3.00 -9.28 14.57
C ASP A 93 1.66 -8.60 14.83
N ASP A 94 1.44 -8.06 16.03
CA ASP A 94 0.23 -7.31 16.35
C ASP A 94 0.13 -6.05 15.48
N VAL A 95 1.25 -5.37 15.26
CA VAL A 95 1.31 -4.18 14.42
C VAL A 95 1.02 -4.55 12.97
N ILE A 96 1.63 -5.63 12.49
CA ILE A 96 1.40 -6.11 11.12
C ILE A 96 -0.07 -6.45 10.93
N TRP A 97 -0.67 -7.17 11.87
CA TRP A 97 -2.07 -7.57 11.79
C TRP A 97 -3.00 -6.35 11.79
N ASP A 98 -2.69 -5.34 12.62
CA ASP A 98 -3.46 -4.10 12.65
C ASP A 98 -3.38 -3.34 11.32
N ILE A 99 -2.21 -3.30 10.70
CA ILE A 99 -2.03 -2.69 9.38
C ILE A 99 -2.95 -3.39 8.37
N ILE A 100 -2.97 -4.71 8.37
CA ILE A 100 -3.79 -5.50 7.44
C ILE A 100 -5.29 -5.25 7.67
N GLN A 101 -5.72 -5.24 8.92
CA GLN A 101 -7.13 -5.15 9.27
C GLN A 101 -7.69 -3.73 9.18
N THR A 102 -6.87 -2.74 9.48
CA THR A 102 -7.31 -1.35 9.62
C THR A 102 -6.80 -0.46 8.49
N ASP A 103 -5.49 -0.48 8.24
CA ASP A 103 -4.88 0.48 7.31
C ASP A 103 -5.11 0.11 5.85
N VAL A 104 -4.94 -1.16 5.50
CA VAL A 104 -5.02 -1.58 4.09
C VAL A 104 -6.42 -1.37 3.48
N PRO A 105 -7.53 -1.70 4.16
CA PRO A 105 -8.85 -1.41 3.60
C PRO A 105 -9.09 0.07 3.35
N LYS A 106 -8.67 0.93 4.28
CA LYS A 106 -8.78 2.38 4.13
C LYS A 106 -7.92 2.89 2.98
N LEU A 107 -6.70 2.36 2.88
CA LEU A 107 -5.79 2.73 1.80
C LEU A 107 -6.38 2.36 0.44
N LEU A 108 -6.90 1.15 0.30
CA LEU A 108 -7.51 0.70 -0.95
C LEU A 108 -8.61 1.64 -1.41
N THR A 109 -9.52 2.00 -0.51
CA THR A 109 -10.60 2.94 -0.82
C THR A 109 -10.05 4.30 -1.26
N ALA A 110 -9.07 4.82 -0.53
CA ALA A 110 -8.48 6.13 -0.85
C ALA A 110 -7.75 6.11 -2.19
N LEU A 111 -7.05 5.03 -2.52
CA LEU A 111 -6.36 4.90 -3.81
C LEU A 111 -7.36 4.84 -4.97
N GLN A 112 -8.44 4.12 -4.81
CA GLN A 112 -9.49 4.04 -5.83
C GLN A 112 -10.12 5.39 -6.07
N GLU A 113 -10.40 6.15 -5.01
CA GLU A 113 -10.92 7.50 -5.11
C GLU A 113 -9.94 8.46 -5.79
N LEU A 114 -8.66 8.30 -5.48
CA LEU A 114 -7.60 9.12 -6.09
C LEU A 114 -7.60 8.96 -7.61
N LEU A 115 -7.63 7.73 -8.11
CA LEU A 115 -7.66 7.48 -9.55
C LEU A 115 -8.91 8.02 -10.20
N LYS A 116 -10.04 7.85 -9.57
CA LYS A 116 -11.32 8.32 -10.09
C LYS A 116 -11.35 9.84 -10.19
N THR A 117 -10.89 10.54 -9.14
CA THR A 117 -10.87 12.00 -9.11
C THR A 117 -9.97 12.55 -10.22
N ASN A 118 -8.79 11.95 -10.42
CA ASN A 118 -7.86 12.40 -11.45
C ASN A 118 -8.36 12.11 -12.87
N GLU A 119 -9.11 11.04 -13.07
CA GLU A 119 -9.75 10.76 -14.35
C GLU A 119 -10.83 11.81 -14.64
N ASP A 120 -11.63 12.15 -13.65
CA ASP A 120 -12.73 13.11 -13.80
C ASP A 120 -12.19 14.53 -14.04
N SER A 121 -11.01 14.86 -13.53
CA SER A 121 -10.41 16.18 -13.69
C SER A 121 -9.63 16.35 -14.99
N ALA A 122 -9.44 15.28 -15.71
CA ALA A 122 -8.81 15.35 -17.03
C ALA A 122 -9.82 15.76 -18.09
#